data_e3d88fb06d653ca91adb16c4221356e5
#
_entry.id   e3d88fb06d653ca91adb16c4221356e5
#
_cell.length_a   1.000
_cell.length_b   1.000
_cell.length_c   1.000
_cell.angle_alpha   90.00
_cell.angle_beta   90.00
_cell.angle_gamma   90.00
#
_symmetry.space_group_name_H-M   'P 1'
#
loop_
_entity.id
_entity.type
_entity.pdbx_description
1 polymer ?
#
loop_
_entity_poly.entity_id
_entity_poly.type
_entity_poly.pdbx_seq_one_letter_code
_entity_poly.pdbx_strand_id
1 'polypeptide(L)'
;MTTGKPGDRAKSRGAGAEAARNETPSLRLRPLTAKDWPVIEALFGERGACAGCWCMWWHLPHGGKLWKEMQGPRNKTAFKKRVLGGEVHGMLAFAGKDPVGWCAFGPRESFARIGNARSLKRAAPPATWSIVCFFIPPGWRRRGVAGALLAAATERAFALGAAQVEGFPVAPPVGGKPMPAAFAWTGVPALFVEAGYRRLRRAPGQRPIYALERGGRRVAARR
;
A
#
# COMPACT_ATOMS: atom_id res chain seq x y z
N MET A 1 -43.40 -43.47 -15.94
CA MET A 1 -41.92 -43.41 -15.86
C MET A 1 -41.49 -42.08 -16.41
N THR A 2 -41.26 -41.10 -15.55
CA THR A 2 -40.86 -39.73 -15.91
C THR A 2 -39.46 -39.51 -15.37
N THR A 3 -38.49 -39.42 -16.30
CA THR A 3 -37.10 -39.15 -16.02
C THR A 3 -36.88 -37.64 -15.85
N GLY A 4 -36.64 -37.21 -14.60
CA GLY A 4 -36.24 -35.82 -14.30
C GLY A 4 -34.78 -35.55 -14.65
N LYS A 5 -34.54 -34.48 -15.38
CA LYS A 5 -33.20 -33.95 -15.76
C LYS A 5 -32.46 -33.35 -14.54
N PRO A 6 -31.22 -33.71 -14.29
CA PRO A 6 -30.37 -33.01 -13.31
C PRO A 6 -29.64 -31.87 -14.03
N GLY A 7 -30.02 -30.62 -13.86
CA GLY A 7 -29.38 -29.54 -14.60
C GLY A 7 -29.39 -28.13 -13.99
N ASP A 8 -30.03 -27.90 -12.83
CA ASP A 8 -30.31 -26.51 -12.41
C ASP A 8 -29.70 -26.07 -11.05
N ARG A 9 -28.92 -26.90 -10.39
CA ARG A 9 -28.33 -26.55 -9.07
C ARG A 9 -26.91 -25.93 -9.11
N ALA A 10 -26.22 -25.92 -10.28
CA ALA A 10 -24.88 -25.44 -10.37
C ALA A 10 -24.76 -23.94 -10.72
N LYS A 11 -25.79 -23.32 -11.29
CA LYS A 11 -25.73 -21.89 -11.70
C LYS A 11 -26.02 -20.88 -10.59
N SER A 12 -26.73 -21.28 -9.52
CA SER A 12 -27.08 -20.33 -8.43
C SER A 12 -25.95 -20.07 -7.44
N ARG A 13 -24.95 -20.96 -7.33
CA ARG A 13 -23.81 -20.79 -6.42
C ARG A 13 -22.75 -19.81 -6.93
N GLY A 14 -22.66 -19.60 -8.25
CA GLY A 14 -21.71 -18.68 -8.86
C GLY A 14 -22.10 -17.20 -8.72
N ALA A 15 -23.35 -16.88 -8.88
CA ALA A 15 -23.86 -15.50 -8.84
C ALA A 15 -23.77 -14.86 -7.44
N GLY A 16 -24.03 -15.62 -6.37
CA GLY A 16 -23.92 -15.14 -4.99
C GLY A 16 -22.48 -14.84 -4.56
N ALA A 17 -21.50 -15.62 -5.05
CA ALA A 17 -20.08 -15.42 -4.75
C ALA A 17 -19.47 -14.25 -5.56
N GLU A 18 -20.07 -13.88 -6.67
CA GLU A 18 -19.65 -12.75 -7.51
C GLU A 18 -20.28 -11.42 -7.03
N ALA A 19 -21.52 -11.43 -6.58
CA ALA A 19 -22.18 -10.29 -5.95
C ALA A 19 -21.50 -9.89 -4.62
N ALA A 20 -21.11 -10.86 -3.79
CA ALA A 20 -20.36 -10.60 -2.54
C ALA A 20 -18.94 -10.03 -2.77
N ARG A 21 -18.39 -10.12 -3.98
CA ARG A 21 -17.09 -9.53 -4.37
C ARG A 21 -17.19 -8.06 -4.76
N ASN A 22 -18.38 -7.54 -5.03
CA ASN A 22 -18.58 -6.16 -5.51
C ASN A 22 -19.04 -5.18 -4.42
N GLU A 23 -19.41 -5.63 -3.25
CA GLU A 23 -19.70 -4.73 -2.14
C GLU A 23 -18.39 -4.18 -1.56
N THR A 24 -18.24 -2.85 -1.56
CA THR A 24 -17.15 -2.18 -0.84
C THR A 24 -17.32 -2.50 0.64
N PRO A 25 -16.40 -3.27 1.26
CA PRO A 25 -16.57 -3.66 2.65
C PRO A 25 -16.52 -2.42 3.55
N SER A 26 -17.31 -2.43 4.62
CA SER A 26 -17.16 -1.44 5.68
C SER A 26 -15.78 -1.59 6.32
N LEU A 27 -14.90 -0.64 6.03
CA LEU A 27 -13.54 -0.63 6.52
C LEU A 27 -13.38 0.33 7.69
N ARG A 28 -12.82 -0.15 8.79
CA ARG A 28 -12.34 0.71 9.87
C ARG A 28 -10.84 0.95 9.66
N LEU A 29 -10.46 2.22 9.56
CA LEU A 29 -9.08 2.66 9.35
C LEU A 29 -8.55 3.31 10.63
N ARG A 30 -7.33 2.99 11.02
CA ARG A 30 -6.67 3.67 12.14
C ARG A 30 -5.15 3.69 12.00
N PRO A 31 -4.48 4.67 12.60
CA PRO A 31 -3.03 4.69 12.68
C PRO A 31 -2.46 3.47 13.43
N LEU A 32 -1.25 3.08 13.04
CA LEU A 32 -0.42 2.14 13.81
C LEU A 32 -0.03 2.77 15.16
N THR A 33 0.01 1.92 16.18
CA THR A 33 0.58 2.24 17.50
C THR A 33 1.64 1.22 17.89
N ALA A 34 2.46 1.51 18.89
CA ALA A 34 3.46 0.57 19.39
C ALA A 34 2.86 -0.76 19.88
N LYS A 35 1.59 -0.75 20.30
CA LYS A 35 0.88 -1.96 20.77
C LYS A 35 0.43 -2.88 19.64
N ASP A 36 0.55 -2.46 18.39
CA ASP A 36 0.01 -3.18 17.22
C ASP A 36 0.96 -4.21 16.61
N TRP A 37 2.06 -4.51 17.26
CA TRP A 37 2.96 -5.54 16.73
C TRP A 37 2.24 -6.88 16.46
N PRO A 38 1.39 -7.43 17.36
CA PRO A 38 0.66 -8.67 17.06
C PRO A 38 -0.25 -8.57 15.82
N VAL A 39 -0.85 -7.40 15.59
CA VAL A 39 -1.69 -7.13 14.41
C VAL A 39 -0.87 -7.16 13.13
N ILE A 40 0.30 -6.51 13.13
CA ILE A 40 1.24 -6.53 11.99
C ILE A 40 1.73 -7.95 11.73
N GLU A 41 2.08 -8.69 12.77
CA GLU A 41 2.57 -10.05 12.65
C GLU A 41 1.52 -10.98 12.05
N ALA A 42 0.27 -10.89 12.50
CA ALA A 42 -0.85 -11.63 11.94
C ALA A 42 -1.12 -11.25 10.48
N LEU A 43 -1.13 -9.94 10.16
CA LEU A 43 -1.40 -9.45 8.82
C LEU A 43 -0.32 -9.85 7.81
N PHE A 44 0.95 -9.76 8.19
CA PHE A 44 2.08 -10.06 7.30
C PHE A 44 2.35 -11.55 7.18
N GLY A 45 1.93 -12.34 8.19
CA GLY A 45 2.09 -13.78 8.24
C GLY A 45 3.55 -14.23 8.23
N GLU A 46 3.77 -15.52 8.12
CA GLU A 46 5.10 -16.13 8.13
C GLU A 46 6.03 -15.60 7.02
N ARG A 47 5.45 -15.25 5.86
CA ARG A 47 6.20 -14.72 4.70
C ARG A 47 6.59 -13.24 4.85
N GLY A 48 6.22 -12.58 5.96
CA GLY A 48 6.55 -11.18 6.22
C GLY A 48 6.07 -10.22 5.14
N ALA A 49 4.77 -10.31 4.81
CA ALA A 49 4.09 -9.63 3.72
C ALA A 49 4.53 -10.17 2.34
N CYS A 50 5.72 -9.83 1.87
CA CYS A 50 6.26 -10.29 0.59
C CYS A 50 7.74 -10.58 0.75
N ALA A 51 8.14 -11.83 0.48
CA ALA A 51 9.55 -12.27 0.45
C ALA A 51 10.37 -11.85 1.67
N GLY A 52 9.81 -11.90 2.86
CA GLY A 52 10.51 -11.53 4.10
C GLY A 52 10.82 -10.04 4.22
N CYS A 53 10.07 -9.18 3.52
CA CYS A 53 10.30 -7.73 3.48
C CYS A 53 10.07 -7.08 4.85
N TRP A 54 9.01 -7.49 5.59
CA TRP A 54 8.61 -6.85 6.85
C TRP A 54 8.64 -5.32 6.78
N CYS A 55 8.24 -4.74 5.66
CA CYS A 55 8.22 -3.32 5.36
C CYS A 55 9.59 -2.58 5.47
N MET A 56 10.72 -3.32 5.52
CA MET A 56 12.05 -2.75 5.71
C MET A 56 12.72 -2.26 4.42
N TRP A 57 12.17 -2.56 3.23
CA TRP A 57 12.78 -2.19 1.94
C TRP A 57 13.18 -0.72 1.85
N TRP A 58 12.32 0.19 2.27
CA TRP A 58 12.56 1.63 2.17
C TRP A 58 13.47 2.18 3.27
N HIS A 59 13.58 1.47 4.39
CA HIS A 59 14.45 1.85 5.50
C HIS A 59 15.91 1.43 5.29
N LEU A 60 16.16 0.43 4.44
CA LEU A 60 17.52 0.03 4.10
C LEU A 60 18.09 0.96 3.04
N PRO A 61 19.35 1.47 3.23
CA PRO A 61 19.93 2.45 2.32
C PRO A 61 20.17 1.91 0.91
N HIS A 62 20.48 0.62 0.79
CA HIS A 62 20.81 -0.01 -0.47
C HIS A 62 20.09 -1.36 -0.63
N GLY A 63 19.96 -1.83 -1.88
CA GLY A 63 19.53 -3.19 -2.23
C GLY A 63 20.70 -4.18 -2.25
N GLY A 64 20.60 -5.18 -3.13
CA GLY A 64 21.68 -6.14 -3.38
C GLY A 64 21.98 -7.03 -2.18
N LYS A 65 23.26 -7.11 -1.80
CA LYS A 65 23.73 -8.01 -0.73
C LYS A 65 23.04 -7.72 0.60
N LEU A 66 23.02 -6.46 1.04
CA LEU A 66 22.38 -6.06 2.30
C LEU A 66 20.90 -6.47 2.35
N TRP A 67 20.16 -6.30 1.25
CA TRP A 67 18.78 -6.73 1.17
C TRP A 67 18.65 -8.25 1.38
N LYS A 68 19.48 -9.03 0.68
CA LYS A 68 19.46 -10.50 0.80
C LYS A 68 19.76 -10.97 2.23
N GLU A 69 20.71 -10.33 2.90
CA GLU A 69 21.08 -10.63 4.28
C GLU A 69 20.01 -10.28 5.30
N MET A 70 19.24 -9.23 5.02
CA MET A 70 18.18 -8.74 5.94
C MET A 70 16.86 -9.46 5.79
N GLN A 71 16.58 -10.11 4.65
CA GLN A 71 15.28 -10.75 4.39
C GLN A 71 14.89 -11.74 5.50
N GLY A 72 13.57 -11.82 5.78
CA GLY A 72 13.00 -12.74 6.73
C GLY A 72 13.20 -12.30 8.19
N PRO A 73 13.80 -13.14 9.05
CA PRO A 73 13.86 -12.91 10.50
C PRO A 73 14.57 -11.62 10.92
N ARG A 74 15.63 -11.23 10.21
CA ARG A 74 16.36 -9.99 10.51
C ARG A 74 15.51 -8.75 10.22
N ASN A 75 14.82 -8.70 9.10
CA ASN A 75 13.86 -7.64 8.81
C ASN A 75 12.71 -7.64 9.82
N LYS A 76 12.19 -8.82 10.20
CA LYS A 76 11.16 -8.95 11.25
C LYS A 76 11.59 -8.29 12.55
N THR A 77 12.78 -8.65 13.03
CA THR A 77 13.33 -8.10 14.27
C THR A 77 13.55 -6.59 14.17
N ALA A 78 14.14 -6.13 13.08
CA ALA A 78 14.37 -4.69 12.85
C ALA A 78 13.06 -3.89 12.78
N PHE A 79 12.06 -4.39 12.07
CA PHE A 79 10.77 -3.72 11.96
C PHE A 79 10.00 -3.73 13.29
N LYS A 80 10.04 -4.87 14.03
CA LYS A 80 9.45 -4.95 15.37
C LYS A 80 10.02 -3.89 16.31
N LYS A 81 11.36 -3.75 16.35
CA LYS A 81 12.01 -2.71 17.16
C LYS A 81 11.49 -1.32 16.83
N ARG A 82 11.39 -1.00 15.54
CA ARG A 82 10.89 0.31 15.09
C ARG A 82 9.42 0.54 15.45
N VAL A 83 8.56 -0.48 15.31
CA VAL A 83 7.14 -0.39 15.69
C VAL A 83 7.01 -0.16 17.19
N LEU A 84 7.69 -0.95 18.02
CA LEU A 84 7.66 -0.82 19.48
C LEU A 84 8.25 0.51 19.97
N GLY A 85 9.23 1.06 19.24
CA GLY A 85 9.83 2.37 19.49
C GLY A 85 9.00 3.55 18.98
N GLY A 86 7.85 3.31 18.33
CA GLY A 86 7.01 4.39 17.79
C GLY A 86 7.61 5.13 16.58
N GLU A 87 8.64 4.56 15.95
CA GLU A 87 9.37 5.18 14.82
C GLU A 87 8.67 4.99 13.46
N VAL A 88 7.60 4.19 13.41
CA VAL A 88 6.90 3.83 12.17
C VAL A 88 5.56 4.53 12.10
N HIS A 89 5.36 5.29 11.04
CA HIS A 89 4.04 5.76 10.66
C HIS A 89 3.39 4.75 9.71
N GLY A 90 2.20 4.30 10.06
CA GLY A 90 1.44 3.35 9.26
C GLY A 90 -0.05 3.51 9.45
N MET A 91 -0.81 3.05 8.46
CA MET A 91 -2.26 2.98 8.50
C MET A 91 -2.68 1.52 8.38
N LEU A 92 -3.55 1.08 9.26
CA LEU A 92 -4.16 -0.24 9.29
C LEU A 92 -5.62 -0.16 8.83
N ALA A 93 -6.04 -1.11 7.99
CA ALA A 93 -7.44 -1.31 7.61
C ALA A 93 -7.96 -2.61 8.23
N PHE A 94 -9.16 -2.56 8.76
CA PHE A 94 -9.86 -3.69 9.37
C PHE A 94 -11.23 -3.89 8.73
N ALA A 95 -11.60 -5.15 8.54
CA ALA A 95 -12.96 -5.58 8.27
C ALA A 95 -13.47 -6.32 9.52
N GLY A 96 -14.37 -5.70 10.27
CA GLY A 96 -14.69 -6.18 11.62
C GLY A 96 -13.45 -6.17 12.53
N LYS A 97 -13.02 -7.35 12.98
CA LYS A 97 -11.82 -7.54 13.83
C LYS A 97 -10.56 -7.88 13.02
N ASP A 98 -10.70 -8.29 11.77
CA ASP A 98 -9.62 -8.82 10.96
C ASP A 98 -8.80 -7.70 10.31
N PRO A 99 -7.46 -7.68 10.46
CA PRO A 99 -6.62 -6.75 9.73
C PRO A 99 -6.52 -7.17 8.26
N VAL A 100 -6.95 -6.29 7.37
CA VAL A 100 -7.07 -6.58 5.93
C VAL A 100 -6.21 -5.68 5.05
N GLY A 101 -5.48 -4.75 5.63
CA GLY A 101 -4.61 -3.88 4.88
C GLY A 101 -3.65 -3.06 5.72
N TRP A 102 -2.53 -2.73 5.09
CA TRP A 102 -1.44 -1.93 5.61
C TRP A 102 -1.01 -0.89 4.59
N CYS A 103 -0.70 0.32 5.06
CA CYS A 103 -0.02 1.35 4.29
C CYS A 103 1.08 1.96 5.14
N ALA A 104 2.33 1.92 4.65
CA ALA A 104 3.45 2.62 5.27
C ALA A 104 3.62 4.00 4.68
N PHE A 105 3.77 4.99 5.53
CA PHE A 105 4.03 6.38 5.16
C PHE A 105 4.90 7.06 6.22
N GLY A 106 5.42 8.24 5.94
CA GLY A 106 6.22 9.00 6.91
C GLY A 106 6.96 10.16 6.26
N PRO A 107 7.70 10.96 7.06
CA PRO A 107 8.61 11.95 6.54
C PRO A 107 9.54 11.35 5.47
N ARG A 108 9.75 12.06 4.37
CA ARG A 108 10.55 11.56 3.24
C ARG A 108 11.95 11.12 3.66
N GLU A 109 12.57 11.86 4.54
CA GLU A 109 13.92 11.63 5.07
C GLU A 109 14.03 10.38 5.96
N SER A 110 12.92 9.89 6.52
CA SER A 110 12.91 8.65 7.31
C SER A 110 13.12 7.39 6.47
N PHE A 111 13.07 7.52 5.15
CA PHE A 111 13.25 6.44 4.19
C PHE A 111 14.59 6.56 3.46
N ALA A 112 15.65 6.00 4.04
CA ALA A 112 17.02 6.10 3.54
C ALA A 112 17.16 5.76 2.04
N ARG A 113 16.39 4.80 1.54
CA ARG A 113 16.40 4.42 0.12
C ARG A 113 15.94 5.53 -0.81
N ILE A 114 15.02 6.40 -0.39
CA ILE A 114 14.53 7.49 -1.25
C ILE A 114 15.68 8.45 -1.57
N GLY A 115 16.49 8.80 -0.58
CA GLY A 115 17.66 9.66 -0.76
C GLY A 115 18.77 9.04 -1.63
N ASN A 116 18.93 7.72 -1.55
CA ASN A 116 20.01 6.98 -2.23
C ASN A 116 19.64 6.50 -3.65
N ALA A 117 18.34 6.45 -3.99
CA ALA A 117 17.90 5.95 -5.29
C ALA A 117 17.99 7.05 -6.36
N ARG A 118 18.89 6.91 -7.33
CA ARG A 118 19.02 7.86 -8.47
C ARG A 118 17.70 8.16 -9.15
N SER A 119 16.85 7.15 -9.34
CA SER A 119 15.55 7.28 -10.00
C SER A 119 14.52 8.08 -9.18
N LEU A 120 14.78 8.34 -7.91
CA LEU A 120 13.89 9.07 -6.99
C LEU A 120 14.50 10.42 -6.53
N LYS A 121 15.76 10.66 -6.89
CA LYS A 121 16.48 11.88 -6.47
C LYS A 121 15.79 13.13 -7.04
N ARG A 122 15.41 14.03 -6.15
CA ARG A 122 14.87 15.37 -6.46
C ARG A 122 15.03 16.29 -5.27
N ALA A 123 15.04 17.59 -5.50
CA ALA A 123 14.76 18.58 -4.47
C ALA A 123 13.26 18.46 -4.12
N ALA A 124 12.96 18.01 -2.92
CA ALA A 124 11.59 17.96 -2.41
C ALA A 124 11.33 19.20 -1.55
N PRO A 125 10.11 19.78 -1.56
CA PRO A 125 9.75 20.83 -0.62
C PRO A 125 9.97 20.38 0.84
N PRO A 126 10.24 21.30 1.76
CA PRO A 126 10.23 21.00 3.20
C PRO A 126 8.93 20.31 3.64
N ALA A 127 8.99 19.51 4.69
CA ALA A 127 7.84 18.76 5.20
C ALA A 127 7.13 17.88 4.16
N THR A 128 7.90 17.32 3.18
CA THR A 128 7.39 16.30 2.26
C THR A 128 7.32 14.96 2.98
N TRP A 129 6.15 14.32 2.92
CA TRP A 129 5.92 12.96 3.40
C TRP A 129 5.76 12.00 2.23
N SER A 130 6.08 10.74 2.43
CA SER A 130 6.06 9.71 1.38
C SER A 130 5.17 8.55 1.76
N ILE A 131 4.28 8.13 0.84
CA ILE A 131 3.55 6.86 0.87
C ILE A 131 4.43 5.85 0.14
N VAL A 132 4.88 4.81 0.84
CA VAL A 132 5.95 3.95 0.31
C VAL A 132 5.55 2.49 0.09
N CYS A 133 4.55 1.99 0.80
CA CYS A 133 4.20 0.58 0.71
C CYS A 133 2.73 0.34 1.03
N PHE A 134 2.11 -0.56 0.28
CA PHE A 134 0.82 -1.16 0.59
C PHE A 134 0.98 -2.67 0.70
N PHE A 135 0.33 -3.27 1.68
CA PHE A 135 0.13 -4.70 1.74
C PHE A 135 -1.35 -5.02 1.98
N ILE A 136 -1.92 -5.79 1.07
CA ILE A 136 -3.32 -6.23 1.11
C ILE A 136 -3.32 -7.72 0.81
N PRO A 137 -3.80 -8.57 1.73
CA PRO A 137 -3.93 -10.00 1.51
C PRO A 137 -4.73 -10.32 0.22
N PRO A 138 -4.46 -11.43 -0.46
CA PRO A 138 -5.08 -11.74 -1.76
C PRO A 138 -6.60 -11.65 -1.76
N GLY A 139 -7.27 -12.16 -0.73
CA GLY A 139 -8.74 -12.14 -0.62
C GLY A 139 -9.36 -10.75 -0.46
N TRP A 140 -8.57 -9.72 -0.17
CA TRP A 140 -9.02 -8.35 0.05
C TRP A 140 -8.62 -7.37 -1.04
N ARG A 141 -7.93 -7.84 -2.09
CA ARG A 141 -7.54 -7.02 -3.23
C ARG A 141 -8.74 -6.68 -4.10
N ARG A 142 -8.65 -5.54 -4.81
CA ARG A 142 -9.72 -5.02 -5.72
C ARG A 142 -11.06 -4.77 -5.04
N ARG A 143 -11.04 -4.49 -3.72
CA ARG A 143 -12.19 -4.13 -2.90
C ARG A 143 -12.07 -2.72 -2.31
N GLY A 144 -11.38 -1.81 -2.98
CA GLY A 144 -11.22 -0.42 -2.52
C GLY A 144 -10.23 -0.21 -1.36
N VAL A 145 -9.69 -1.28 -0.74
CA VAL A 145 -8.83 -1.18 0.46
C VAL A 145 -7.62 -0.27 0.25
N ALA A 146 -6.95 -0.34 -0.92
CA ALA A 146 -5.79 0.51 -1.21
C ALA A 146 -6.16 1.99 -1.28
N GLY A 147 -7.30 2.32 -1.90
CA GLY A 147 -7.81 3.70 -1.98
C GLY A 147 -8.14 4.27 -0.61
N ALA A 148 -8.84 3.48 0.22
CA ALA A 148 -9.17 3.87 1.59
C ALA A 148 -7.91 4.09 2.44
N LEU A 149 -6.91 3.20 2.35
CA LEU A 149 -5.63 3.34 3.03
C LEU A 149 -4.86 4.57 2.55
N LEU A 150 -4.79 4.82 1.24
CA LEU A 150 -4.12 6.00 0.68
C LEU A 150 -4.76 7.29 1.19
N ALA A 151 -6.09 7.39 1.15
CA ALA A 151 -6.82 8.56 1.63
C ALA A 151 -6.54 8.82 3.11
N ALA A 152 -6.69 7.80 3.96
CA ALA A 152 -6.48 7.92 5.41
C ALA A 152 -5.01 8.23 5.77
N ALA A 153 -4.03 7.61 5.09
CA ALA A 153 -2.61 7.90 5.29
C ALA A 153 -2.26 9.33 4.88
N THR A 154 -2.84 9.81 3.77
CA THR A 154 -2.66 11.20 3.29
C THR A 154 -3.22 12.21 4.28
N GLU A 155 -4.45 12.01 4.75
CA GLU A 155 -5.07 12.87 5.78
C GLU A 155 -4.25 12.89 7.06
N ARG A 156 -3.79 11.71 7.50
CA ARG A 156 -2.94 11.60 8.69
C ARG A 156 -1.61 12.31 8.52
N ALA A 157 -0.96 12.20 7.35
CA ALA A 157 0.28 12.92 7.06
C ALA A 157 0.07 14.44 7.14
N PHE A 158 -1.01 14.96 6.55
CA PHE A 158 -1.35 16.37 6.65
C PHE A 158 -1.66 16.81 8.09
N ALA A 159 -2.36 15.98 8.86
CA ALA A 159 -2.60 16.26 10.28
C ALA A 159 -1.31 16.30 11.11
N LEU A 160 -0.29 15.54 10.70
CA LEU A 160 1.04 15.51 11.33
C LEU A 160 2.00 16.60 10.81
N GLY A 161 1.53 17.52 9.98
CA GLY A 161 2.32 18.66 9.53
C GLY A 161 2.92 18.55 8.13
N ALA A 162 2.61 17.47 7.35
CA ALA A 162 3.06 17.42 5.97
C ALA A 162 2.55 18.64 5.18
N ALA A 163 3.43 19.26 4.38
CA ALA A 163 3.05 20.27 3.39
C ALA A 163 2.70 19.61 2.05
N GLN A 164 3.38 18.52 1.73
CA GLN A 164 3.17 17.70 0.54
C GLN A 164 3.24 16.23 0.90
N VAL A 165 2.41 15.41 0.26
CA VAL A 165 2.50 13.95 0.31
C VAL A 165 2.79 13.41 -1.07
N GLU A 166 3.81 12.55 -1.19
CA GLU A 166 4.19 11.93 -2.45
C GLU A 166 4.09 10.40 -2.41
N GLY A 167 4.00 9.79 -3.59
CA GLY A 167 4.06 8.35 -3.76
C GLY A 167 4.79 7.94 -5.03
N PHE A 168 5.20 6.68 -5.10
CA PHE A 168 6.09 6.14 -6.13
C PHE A 168 5.44 4.95 -6.86
N PRO A 169 4.27 5.13 -7.52
CA PRO A 169 3.60 4.00 -8.15
C PRO A 169 4.47 3.33 -9.20
N VAL A 170 4.25 2.04 -9.38
CA VAL A 170 4.89 1.27 -10.45
C VAL A 170 4.07 1.47 -11.71
N ALA A 171 4.73 1.84 -12.82
CA ALA A 171 4.08 1.90 -14.11
C ALA A 171 3.61 0.50 -14.54
N PRO A 172 2.42 0.36 -15.13
CA PRO A 172 1.98 -0.90 -15.72
C PRO A 172 2.99 -1.39 -16.76
N PRO A 173 3.16 -2.72 -16.94
CA PRO A 173 3.98 -3.25 -18.01
C PRO A 173 3.50 -2.74 -19.38
N VAL A 174 4.44 -2.51 -20.29
CA VAL A 174 4.13 -2.17 -21.68
C VAL A 174 3.38 -3.34 -22.31
N GLY A 175 2.38 -3.06 -23.16
CA GLY A 175 1.61 -4.09 -23.85
C GLY A 175 0.37 -4.60 -23.09
N GLY A 176 -0.12 -3.89 -22.08
CA GLY A 176 -1.41 -4.17 -21.42
C GLY A 176 -1.45 -5.44 -20.55
N LYS A 177 -0.32 -6.10 -20.34
CA LYS A 177 -0.27 -7.27 -19.46
C LYS A 177 -0.60 -6.87 -18.01
N PRO A 178 -1.41 -7.66 -17.29
CA PRO A 178 -1.70 -7.37 -15.88
C PRO A 178 -0.40 -7.39 -15.05
N MET A 179 -0.22 -6.38 -14.21
CA MET A 179 0.89 -6.38 -13.25
C MET A 179 0.60 -7.38 -12.14
N PRO A 180 1.48 -8.36 -11.89
CA PRO A 180 1.32 -9.21 -10.72
C PRO A 180 1.28 -8.36 -9.44
N ALA A 181 0.32 -8.65 -8.57
CA ALA A 181 0.09 -7.85 -7.35
C ALA A 181 1.33 -7.73 -6.44
N ALA A 182 2.24 -8.72 -6.50
CA ALA A 182 3.50 -8.67 -5.78
C ALA A 182 4.44 -7.52 -6.21
N PHE A 183 4.24 -6.97 -7.41
CA PHE A 183 5.02 -5.82 -7.90
C PHE A 183 4.31 -4.49 -7.70
N ALA A 184 3.02 -4.49 -7.39
CA ALA A 184 2.21 -3.28 -7.18
C ALA A 184 2.23 -2.75 -5.72
N TRP A 185 3.19 -3.18 -4.92
CA TRP A 185 3.28 -2.85 -3.49
C TRP A 185 3.51 -1.36 -3.19
N THR A 186 3.90 -0.55 -4.16
CA THR A 186 3.94 0.92 -4.04
C THR A 186 2.72 1.60 -4.66
N GLY A 187 1.70 0.83 -5.02
CA GLY A 187 0.52 1.31 -5.73
C GLY A 187 0.73 1.42 -7.24
N VAL A 188 -0.35 1.75 -7.93
CA VAL A 188 -0.39 1.98 -9.38
C VAL A 188 -0.80 3.44 -9.66
N PRO A 189 -0.46 4.03 -10.83
CA PRO A 189 -0.77 5.42 -11.15
C PRO A 189 -2.24 5.80 -10.96
N ALA A 190 -3.18 4.97 -11.40
CA ALA A 190 -4.61 5.23 -11.28
C ALA A 190 -5.04 5.47 -9.82
N LEU A 191 -4.52 4.68 -8.88
CA LEU A 191 -4.80 4.82 -7.45
C LEU A 191 -4.47 6.23 -6.92
N PHE A 192 -3.34 6.79 -7.33
CA PHE A 192 -2.92 8.14 -6.92
C PHE A 192 -3.70 9.24 -7.64
N VAL A 193 -3.96 9.08 -8.95
CA VAL A 193 -4.75 10.04 -9.72
C VAL A 193 -6.17 10.16 -9.17
N GLU A 194 -6.82 9.04 -8.88
CA GLU A 194 -8.16 8.99 -8.27
C GLU A 194 -8.19 9.66 -6.89
N ALA A 195 -7.09 9.58 -6.13
CA ALA A 195 -6.93 10.28 -4.86
C ALA A 195 -6.54 11.76 -5.00
N GLY A 196 -6.46 12.30 -6.22
CA GLY A 196 -6.16 13.71 -6.50
C GLY A 196 -4.67 14.06 -6.60
N TYR A 197 -3.80 13.06 -6.57
CA TYR A 197 -2.36 13.29 -6.76
C TYR A 197 -2.04 13.64 -8.22
N ARG A 198 -1.08 14.52 -8.44
CA ARG A 198 -0.59 14.90 -9.76
C ARG A 198 0.78 14.32 -10.03
N ARG A 199 0.99 13.83 -11.24
CA ARG A 199 2.30 13.35 -11.67
C ARG A 199 3.28 14.53 -11.79
N LEU A 200 4.41 14.44 -11.10
CA LEU A 200 5.47 15.43 -11.22
C LEU A 200 6.24 15.25 -12.54
N ARG A 201 6.68 16.36 -13.16
CA ARG A 201 7.58 16.34 -14.33
C ARG A 201 8.93 15.78 -13.90
N ARG A 202 9.43 14.81 -14.67
CA ARG A 202 10.71 14.15 -14.41
C ARG A 202 11.43 13.84 -15.71
N ALA A 203 12.76 13.71 -15.63
CA ALA A 203 13.58 13.33 -16.78
C ALA A 203 13.21 11.91 -17.27
N PRO A 204 13.41 11.60 -18.55
CA PRO A 204 13.24 10.25 -19.09
C PRO A 204 14.01 9.21 -18.26
N GLY A 205 13.46 8.01 -18.12
CA GLY A 205 14.06 6.91 -17.36
C GLY A 205 13.96 7.01 -15.83
N GLN A 206 13.50 8.14 -15.28
CA GLN A 206 13.25 8.26 -13.85
C GLN A 206 11.90 7.66 -13.46
N ARG A 207 11.85 7.10 -12.26
CA ARG A 207 10.60 6.56 -11.70
C ARG A 207 9.55 7.67 -11.55
N PRO A 208 8.28 7.44 -11.94
CA PRO A 208 7.23 8.43 -11.75
C PRO A 208 7.01 8.72 -10.27
N ILE A 209 6.81 10.00 -9.94
CA ILE A 209 6.42 10.46 -8.62
C ILE A 209 5.09 11.18 -8.77
N TYR A 210 4.16 10.87 -7.89
CA TYR A 210 2.87 11.56 -7.78
C TYR A 210 2.85 12.30 -6.44
N ALA A 211 2.34 13.53 -6.43
CA ALA A 211 2.29 14.35 -5.23
C ALA A 211 0.95 15.05 -5.07
N LEU A 212 0.56 15.27 -3.82
CA LEU A 212 -0.59 16.06 -3.42
C LEU A 212 -0.12 17.08 -2.37
N GLU A 213 -0.41 18.35 -2.60
CA GLU A 213 -0.12 19.44 -1.67
C GLU A 213 -1.29 19.61 -0.69
N ARG A 214 -0.98 20.10 0.51
CA ARG A 214 -2.00 20.47 1.49
C ARG A 214 -2.90 21.56 0.91
N GLY A 215 -4.22 21.36 0.93
CA GLY A 215 -5.19 22.27 0.31
C GLY A 215 -5.34 22.14 -1.20
N GLY A 216 -4.59 21.25 -1.85
CA GLY A 216 -4.76 20.91 -3.25
C GLY A 216 -6.16 20.31 -3.51
N ARG A 217 -6.82 20.75 -4.58
CA ARG A 217 -8.17 20.29 -4.95
C ARG A 217 -8.18 18.79 -5.13
N ARG A 218 -8.93 18.08 -4.29
CA ARG A 218 -9.35 16.71 -4.61
C ARG A 218 -10.22 16.78 -5.86
N VAL A 219 -9.81 16.11 -6.93
CA VAL A 219 -10.71 15.90 -8.06
C VAL A 219 -11.79 14.97 -7.54
N ALA A 220 -13.04 15.49 -7.47
CA ALA A 220 -14.17 14.65 -7.07
C ALA A 220 -14.24 13.45 -8.01
N ALA A 221 -14.24 12.25 -7.43
CA ALA A 221 -14.47 11.03 -8.19
C ALA A 221 -15.81 11.18 -8.91
N ARG A 222 -15.80 11.18 -10.23
CA ARG A 222 -17.04 11.04 -11.01
C ARG A 222 -17.58 9.65 -10.68
N ARG A 223 -18.80 9.63 -10.13
CA ARG A 223 -19.60 8.43 -9.91
C ARG A 223 -19.98 7.79 -11.24
#